data_80fb312a33a072b00d6fa3043b912e31
#
_entry.id   80fb312a33a072b00d6fa3043b912e31
#
_cell.length_a   1.000
_cell.length_b   1.000
_cell.length_c   1.000
_cell.angle_alpha   90.00
_cell.angle_beta   90.00
_cell.angle_gamma   90.00
#
_symmetry.space_group_name_H-M   'P 1'
#
loop_
_entity.id
_entity.type
_entity.pdbx_description
1 polymer ?
#
loop_
_entity_poly.entity_id
_entity_poly.type
_entity_poly.pdbx_seq_one_letter_code
_entity_poly.pdbx_strand_id
1 'polypeptide(L)'
;EYKRFFDKFYLSCEDKFIPEFEKKYYVFTDSDRIYFSKYLNVEVINVEKNCWPLNTLLRFSYFLKVIDKLQTNSYTFFFNANAVIVKEIPFSTFMESDLIGVIHPGYKNRISILYPWERRKNATCYLGYLKKGIYYQGCFNGGKTASFKRLIQICNMMTMADLKKNLIAKVHDESYLNYYYYYNKPLLLSELYSWPEKYGENKDAKIIMRDKERESWYGNIKK
;
A
#
# COMPACT_ATOMS: atom_id res chain seq x y z
N GLU A 1 -7.88 8.90 13.94
CA GLU A 1 -7.10 8.07 14.87
C GLU A 1 -5.80 7.57 14.24
N TYR A 2 -5.78 7.10 13.00
CA TYR A 2 -4.57 6.66 12.29
C TYR A 2 -3.48 7.73 12.16
N LYS A 3 -3.81 9.02 12.26
CA LYS A 3 -2.84 10.12 12.27
C LYS A 3 -1.74 9.96 13.33
N ARG A 4 -2.00 9.24 14.44
CA ARG A 4 -1.04 8.97 15.51
C ARG A 4 0.17 8.15 15.05
N PHE A 5 0.04 7.40 13.95
CA PHE A 5 1.17 6.70 13.36
C PHE A 5 2.04 7.61 12.49
N PHE A 6 1.47 8.72 11.98
CA PHE A 6 2.08 9.52 10.94
C PHE A 6 3.43 10.12 11.34
N ASP A 7 3.55 10.64 12.56
CA ASP A 7 4.79 11.29 13.01
C ASP A 7 5.98 10.32 12.96
N LYS A 8 5.81 9.09 13.45
CA LYS A 8 6.87 8.07 13.41
C LYS A 8 7.17 7.60 11.99
N PHE A 9 6.12 7.42 11.18
CA PHE A 9 6.29 7.11 9.76
C PHE A 9 7.10 8.21 9.07
N TYR A 10 6.67 9.46 9.19
CA TYR A 10 7.29 10.61 8.53
C TYR A 10 8.77 10.74 8.91
N LEU A 11 9.08 10.79 10.21
CA LEU A 11 10.45 10.96 10.70
C LEU A 11 11.36 9.80 10.23
N SER A 12 10.89 8.56 10.29
CA SER A 12 11.67 7.41 9.84
C SER A 12 11.83 7.38 8.32
N CYS A 13 10.84 7.89 7.58
CA CYS A 13 10.88 7.98 6.13
C CYS A 13 11.84 9.07 5.64
N GLU A 14 11.85 10.24 6.30
CA GLU A 14 12.81 11.30 6.02
C GLU A 14 14.26 10.85 6.26
N ASP A 15 14.48 10.17 7.38
CA ASP A 15 15.82 9.73 7.81
C ASP A 15 16.37 8.55 6.99
N LYS A 16 15.52 7.57 6.61
CA LYS A 16 16.01 6.26 6.15
C LYS A 16 15.47 5.78 4.80
N PHE A 17 14.39 6.37 4.27
CA PHE A 17 13.85 5.94 2.98
C PHE A 17 14.31 6.87 1.87
N ILE A 18 15.22 6.38 1.02
CA ILE A 18 15.80 7.16 -0.08
C ILE A 18 16.30 8.52 0.45
N PRO A 19 17.24 8.54 1.41
CA PRO A 19 17.70 9.77 2.05
C PRO A 19 18.40 10.72 1.07
N GLU A 20 18.77 10.22 -0.12
CA GLU A 20 19.45 10.98 -1.16
C GLU A 20 18.55 12.00 -1.87
N PHE A 21 17.23 11.91 -1.71
CA PHE A 21 16.27 12.76 -2.44
C PHE A 21 15.24 13.41 -1.53
N GLU A 22 14.85 14.62 -1.91
CA GLU A 22 13.70 15.29 -1.30
C GLU A 22 12.40 14.52 -1.59
N LYS A 23 11.51 14.53 -0.62
CA LYS A 23 10.22 13.82 -0.67
C LYS A 23 9.06 14.78 -0.57
N LYS A 24 8.01 14.53 -1.30
CA LYS A 24 6.70 15.16 -1.13
C LYS A 24 5.69 14.11 -0.69
N TYR A 25 4.92 14.42 0.32
CA TYR A 25 3.93 13.50 0.89
C TYR A 25 2.51 13.95 0.56
N TYR A 26 1.69 13.03 0.11
CA TYR A 26 0.24 13.19 -0.04
C TYR A 26 -0.46 12.35 1.01
N VAL A 27 -1.06 12.98 2.01
CA VAL A 27 -1.70 12.29 3.14
C VAL A 27 -3.20 12.29 2.96
N PHE A 28 -3.77 11.13 2.72
CA PHE A 28 -5.22 10.93 2.58
C PHE A 28 -5.83 10.68 3.96
N THR A 29 -6.67 11.60 4.43
CA THR A 29 -7.23 11.53 5.78
C THR A 29 -8.57 12.25 5.88
N ASP A 30 -9.41 11.80 6.82
CA ASP A 30 -10.63 12.46 7.30
C ASP A 30 -10.35 13.42 8.47
N SER A 31 -9.07 13.53 8.88
CA SER A 31 -8.65 14.37 10.01
C SER A 31 -8.39 15.80 9.61
N ASP A 32 -8.39 16.69 10.62
CA ASP A 32 -8.05 18.08 10.47
C ASP A 32 -6.64 18.28 9.88
N ARG A 33 -6.52 19.21 8.94
CA ARG A 33 -5.27 19.61 8.29
C ARG A 33 -4.27 20.24 9.26
N ILE A 34 -4.75 20.88 10.32
CA ILE A 34 -3.92 21.57 11.32
C ILE A 34 -2.87 20.65 11.91
N TYR A 35 -3.22 19.38 12.15
CA TYR A 35 -2.25 18.40 12.68
C TYR A 35 -0.99 18.25 11.81
N PHE A 36 -1.13 18.41 10.49
CA PHE A 36 -0.06 18.21 9.52
C PHE A 36 0.67 19.49 9.12
N SER A 37 0.20 20.66 9.57
CA SER A 37 0.74 21.98 9.19
C SER A 37 2.22 22.20 9.57
N LYS A 38 2.72 21.45 10.54
CA LYS A 38 4.13 21.47 10.95
C LYS A 38 5.10 20.82 9.92
N TYR A 39 4.59 20.12 8.92
CA TYR A 39 5.39 19.44 7.91
C TYR A 39 5.27 20.18 6.56
N LEU A 40 6.34 20.85 6.11
CA LEU A 40 6.33 21.73 4.93
C LEU A 40 6.16 20.97 3.61
N ASN A 41 6.61 19.72 3.55
CA ASN A 41 6.55 18.86 2.35
C ASN A 41 5.33 17.91 2.35
N VAL A 42 4.36 18.14 3.24
CA VAL A 42 3.13 17.34 3.35
C VAL A 42 1.94 18.10 2.79
N GLU A 43 1.25 17.48 1.85
CA GLU A 43 -0.03 17.94 1.32
C GLU A 43 -1.15 17.03 1.79
N VAL A 44 -2.13 17.58 2.50
CA VAL A 44 -3.28 16.84 3.03
C VAL A 44 -4.41 16.81 2.01
N ILE A 45 -4.84 15.62 1.68
CA ILE A 45 -5.98 15.35 0.79
C ILE A 45 -7.14 14.84 1.62
N ASN A 46 -8.17 15.66 1.74
CA ASN A 46 -9.38 15.25 2.46
C ASN A 46 -10.09 14.13 1.72
N VAL A 47 -10.40 13.07 2.46
CA VAL A 47 -11.22 11.96 2.03
C VAL A 47 -12.38 11.76 3.00
N GLU A 48 -13.49 11.24 2.49
CA GLU A 48 -14.64 10.93 3.32
C GLU A 48 -14.30 9.83 4.33
N LYS A 49 -14.88 9.95 5.52
CA LYS A 49 -14.83 8.90 6.52
C LYS A 49 -15.68 7.72 6.06
N ASN A 50 -15.04 6.68 5.62
CA ASN A 50 -15.69 5.43 5.23
C ASN A 50 -15.45 4.36 6.30
N CYS A 51 -16.46 3.50 6.52
CA CYS A 51 -16.30 2.31 7.34
C CYS A 51 -15.52 1.24 6.56
N TRP A 52 -14.97 0.28 7.29
CA TRP A 52 -14.43 -0.93 6.68
C TRP A 52 -15.55 -1.71 5.96
N PRO A 53 -15.34 -2.25 4.75
CA PRO A 53 -14.07 -2.31 4.01
C PRO A 53 -13.84 -1.16 3.02
N LEU A 54 -14.75 -0.21 2.87
CA LEU A 54 -14.70 0.83 1.83
C LEU A 54 -13.47 1.73 1.95
N ASN A 55 -13.00 2.01 3.16
CA ASN A 55 -11.80 2.81 3.38
C ASN A 55 -10.51 2.21 2.79
N THR A 56 -10.43 0.88 2.66
CA THR A 56 -9.31 0.21 1.98
C THR A 56 -9.64 -0.05 0.51
N LEU A 57 -10.85 -0.46 0.20
CA LEU A 57 -11.31 -0.78 -1.14
C LEU A 57 -11.19 0.41 -2.10
N LEU A 58 -11.49 1.63 -1.63
CA LEU A 58 -11.45 2.86 -2.42
C LEU A 58 -10.06 3.52 -2.49
N ARG A 59 -9.00 2.85 -2.03
CA ARG A 59 -7.64 3.39 -2.02
C ARG A 59 -7.21 3.97 -3.37
N PHE A 60 -7.43 3.26 -4.45
CA PHE A 60 -7.04 3.72 -5.78
C PHE A 60 -7.87 4.93 -6.25
N SER A 61 -9.13 5.04 -5.83
CA SER A 61 -9.95 6.23 -6.08
C SER A 61 -9.41 7.46 -5.33
N TYR A 62 -8.88 7.26 -4.12
CA TYR A 62 -8.22 8.34 -3.39
C TYR A 62 -6.94 8.80 -4.09
N PHE A 63 -6.14 7.88 -4.61
CA PHE A 63 -4.91 8.23 -5.33
C PHE A 63 -5.18 9.02 -6.61
N LEU A 64 -6.31 8.79 -7.28
CA LEU A 64 -6.70 9.60 -8.45
C LEU A 64 -6.86 11.09 -8.14
N LYS A 65 -7.17 11.47 -6.89
CA LYS A 65 -7.29 12.87 -6.49
C LYS A 65 -6.00 13.68 -6.64
N VAL A 66 -4.87 13.02 -6.71
CA VAL A 66 -3.53 13.66 -6.85
C VAL A 66 -2.77 13.21 -8.08
N ILE A 67 -3.38 12.41 -8.96
CA ILE A 67 -2.65 11.77 -10.06
C ILE A 67 -1.99 12.78 -11.01
N ASP A 68 -2.61 13.94 -11.22
CA ASP A 68 -2.08 15.01 -12.08
C ASP A 68 -0.96 15.80 -11.41
N LYS A 69 -0.84 15.72 -10.08
CA LYS A 69 0.22 16.38 -9.31
C LYS A 69 1.51 15.53 -9.26
N LEU A 70 1.43 14.24 -9.60
CA LEU A 70 2.58 13.35 -9.60
C LEU A 70 3.43 13.60 -10.85
N GLN A 71 4.70 13.94 -10.65
CA GLN A 71 5.64 14.19 -11.75
C GLN A 71 6.02 12.90 -12.46
N THR A 72 5.89 12.83 -13.78
CA THR A 72 6.08 11.60 -14.57
C THR A 72 7.50 11.06 -14.50
N ASN A 73 8.51 11.92 -14.38
CA ASN A 73 9.93 11.55 -14.32
C ASN A 73 10.44 11.25 -12.90
N SER A 74 9.54 10.98 -11.95
CA SER A 74 9.88 10.68 -10.57
C SER A 74 9.50 9.25 -10.19
N TYR A 75 9.70 8.92 -8.93
CA TYR A 75 9.20 7.70 -8.30
C TYR A 75 8.10 8.04 -7.31
N THR A 76 7.08 7.19 -7.26
CA THR A 76 5.96 7.33 -6.34
C THR A 76 5.78 6.03 -5.56
N PHE A 77 5.69 6.15 -4.25
CA PHE A 77 5.52 5.03 -3.33
C PHE A 77 4.29 5.23 -2.44
N PHE A 78 3.61 4.16 -2.18
CA PHE A 78 2.52 4.10 -1.20
C PHE A 78 2.96 3.34 0.04
N PHE A 79 2.62 3.89 1.20
CA PHE A 79 2.77 3.26 2.50
C PHE A 79 1.48 3.31 3.30
N ASN A 80 1.18 2.25 4.03
CA ASN A 80 0.27 2.38 5.16
C ASN A 80 0.90 3.25 6.25
N ALA A 81 0.12 4.13 6.86
CA ALA A 81 0.62 5.08 7.87
C ALA A 81 1.27 4.43 9.11
N ASN A 82 1.01 3.13 9.36
CA ASN A 82 1.63 2.39 10.45
C ASN A 82 3.01 1.78 10.10
N ALA A 83 3.58 2.11 8.94
CA ALA A 83 4.94 1.72 8.60
C ALA A 83 5.96 2.53 9.42
N VAL A 84 7.08 1.91 9.77
CA VAL A 84 8.26 2.55 10.34
C VAL A 84 9.48 2.00 9.64
N ILE A 85 10.28 2.87 9.03
CA ILE A 85 11.52 2.48 8.35
C ILE A 85 12.61 2.37 9.42
N VAL A 86 13.17 1.18 9.61
CA VAL A 86 14.12 0.91 10.70
C VAL A 86 15.56 0.77 10.21
N LYS A 87 15.75 0.52 8.91
CA LYS A 87 17.07 0.51 8.25
C LYS A 87 17.03 1.40 7.02
N GLU A 88 18.16 1.96 6.68
CA GLU A 88 18.33 2.74 5.45
C GLU A 88 17.98 1.90 4.21
N ILE A 89 17.24 2.53 3.31
CA ILE A 89 16.84 1.98 2.01
C ILE A 89 17.24 3.00 0.95
N PRO A 90 18.38 2.83 0.30
CA PRO A 90 18.85 3.75 -0.72
C PRO A 90 18.05 3.64 -2.01
N PHE A 91 18.07 4.69 -2.81
CA PHE A 91 17.37 4.74 -4.11
C PHE A 91 17.82 3.64 -5.07
N SER A 92 19.07 3.21 -4.99
CA SER A 92 19.60 2.09 -5.79
C SER A 92 18.80 0.79 -5.66
N THR A 93 18.07 0.62 -4.56
CA THR A 93 17.15 -0.53 -4.37
C THR A 93 16.05 -0.60 -5.43
N PHE A 94 15.70 0.53 -6.07
CA PHE A 94 14.52 0.65 -6.94
C PHE A 94 14.83 1.05 -8.38
N MET A 95 16.08 1.45 -8.68
CA MET A 95 16.47 2.10 -9.95
C MET A 95 16.10 1.32 -11.21
N GLU A 96 16.20 0.00 -11.19
CA GLU A 96 16.04 -0.85 -12.37
C GLU A 96 14.59 -1.29 -12.60
N SER A 97 13.67 -0.85 -11.78
CA SER A 97 12.31 -1.41 -11.79
C SER A 97 11.24 -0.38 -12.07
N ASP A 98 10.32 -0.75 -12.93
CA ASP A 98 9.13 0.06 -13.20
C ASP A 98 8.16 0.06 -12.02
N LEU A 99 8.02 -1.09 -11.35
CA LEU A 99 7.16 -1.28 -10.20
C LEU A 99 7.84 -2.17 -9.16
N ILE A 100 7.51 -1.97 -7.90
CA ILE A 100 7.91 -2.83 -6.79
C ILE A 100 6.68 -3.48 -6.13
N GLY A 101 6.87 -4.69 -5.63
CA GLY A 101 5.86 -5.39 -4.83
C GLY A 101 6.53 -6.20 -3.72
N VAL A 102 5.95 -6.16 -2.54
CA VAL A 102 6.49 -6.89 -1.37
C VAL A 102 5.77 -8.20 -1.20
N ILE A 103 6.51 -9.30 -1.04
CA ILE A 103 5.92 -10.60 -0.76
C ILE A 103 5.15 -10.56 0.56
N HIS A 104 3.94 -11.13 0.56
CA HIS A 104 3.14 -11.16 1.77
C HIS A 104 3.71 -12.21 2.76
N PRO A 105 4.12 -11.80 3.99
CA PRO A 105 4.82 -12.69 4.93
C PRO A 105 4.00 -13.93 5.33
N GLY A 106 2.67 -13.81 5.43
CA GLY A 106 1.77 -14.93 5.74
C GLY A 106 1.61 -15.94 4.59
N TYR A 107 2.09 -15.64 3.37
CA TYR A 107 1.94 -16.49 2.18
C TYR A 107 3.27 -16.84 1.51
N LYS A 108 4.39 -16.34 2.01
CA LYS A 108 5.73 -16.56 1.44
C LYS A 108 6.05 -18.04 1.15
N ASN A 109 5.69 -18.92 2.07
CA ASN A 109 5.98 -20.36 2.00
C ASN A 109 4.75 -21.19 1.60
N ARG A 110 3.72 -20.59 1.00
CA ARG A 110 2.51 -21.29 0.60
C ARG A 110 2.44 -21.45 -0.91
N ILE A 111 1.77 -22.50 -1.36
CA ILE A 111 1.47 -22.71 -2.78
C ILE A 111 0.31 -21.82 -3.22
N SER A 112 0.29 -21.42 -4.49
CA SER A 112 -0.64 -20.43 -5.04
C SER A 112 -2.12 -20.78 -4.89
N ILE A 113 -2.46 -22.06 -4.78
CA ILE A 113 -3.85 -22.50 -4.57
C ILE A 113 -4.41 -22.02 -3.22
N LEU A 114 -3.52 -21.83 -2.23
CA LEU A 114 -3.88 -21.35 -0.88
C LEU A 114 -3.88 -19.82 -0.77
N TYR A 115 -3.51 -19.10 -1.83
CA TYR A 115 -3.54 -17.64 -1.81
C TYR A 115 -4.98 -17.13 -1.79
N PRO A 116 -5.26 -16.05 -1.09
CA PRO A 116 -6.59 -15.46 -1.01
C PRO A 116 -6.92 -14.63 -2.28
N TRP A 117 -6.41 -15.03 -3.42
CA TRP A 117 -6.77 -14.42 -4.70
C TRP A 117 -8.27 -14.47 -4.92
N GLU A 118 -8.79 -13.50 -5.67
CA GLU A 118 -10.21 -13.51 -6.02
C GLU A 118 -10.52 -14.68 -6.98
N ARG A 119 -11.41 -15.57 -6.55
CA ARG A 119 -11.74 -16.80 -7.29
C ARG A 119 -13.13 -16.79 -7.91
N ARG A 120 -13.92 -15.74 -7.67
CA ARG A 120 -15.23 -15.57 -8.31
C ARG A 120 -15.04 -15.10 -9.74
N LYS A 121 -15.56 -15.86 -10.71
CA LYS A 121 -15.40 -15.61 -12.15
C LYS A 121 -16.01 -14.29 -12.64
N ASN A 122 -17.01 -13.76 -11.92
CA ASN A 122 -17.67 -12.49 -12.24
C ASN A 122 -16.91 -11.25 -11.70
N ALA A 123 -15.85 -11.46 -10.89
CA ALA A 123 -14.97 -10.37 -10.44
C ALA A 123 -13.98 -9.98 -11.53
N THR A 124 -13.71 -8.69 -11.66
CA THR A 124 -12.73 -8.15 -12.63
C THR A 124 -11.30 -8.59 -12.33
N CYS A 125 -10.98 -8.86 -11.06
CA CYS A 125 -9.67 -9.31 -10.61
C CYS A 125 -9.61 -10.84 -10.39
N TYR A 126 -10.41 -11.61 -11.14
CA TYR A 126 -10.43 -13.07 -11.06
C TYR A 126 -9.08 -13.70 -11.43
N LEU A 127 -8.56 -14.56 -10.57
CA LEU A 127 -7.40 -15.41 -10.84
C LEU A 127 -7.77 -16.88 -10.57
N GLY A 128 -7.77 -17.71 -11.60
CA GLY A 128 -8.17 -19.12 -11.53
C GLY A 128 -7.24 -19.97 -10.63
N TYR A 129 -7.74 -21.10 -10.12
CA TYR A 129 -7.02 -21.97 -9.19
C TYR A 129 -5.71 -22.56 -9.75
N LEU A 130 -5.61 -22.76 -11.06
CA LEU A 130 -4.42 -23.30 -11.73
C LEU A 130 -3.32 -22.24 -11.94
N LYS A 131 -3.58 -20.96 -11.63
CA LYS A 131 -2.60 -19.90 -11.75
C LYS A 131 -1.52 -20.07 -10.68
N LYS A 132 -0.24 -19.94 -11.08
CA LYS A 132 0.93 -20.00 -10.20
C LYS A 132 1.58 -18.62 -10.15
N GLY A 133 2.03 -18.20 -8.98
CA GLY A 133 2.65 -16.87 -8.83
C GLY A 133 3.02 -16.56 -7.38
N ILE A 134 3.17 -15.28 -7.10
CA ILE A 134 3.50 -14.73 -5.79
C ILE A 134 2.30 -13.95 -5.28
N TYR A 135 2.08 -13.97 -3.96
CA TYR A 135 1.08 -13.14 -3.31
C TYR A 135 1.74 -11.92 -2.69
N TYR A 136 1.36 -10.75 -3.17
CA TYR A 136 1.89 -9.47 -2.74
C TYR A 136 0.99 -8.84 -1.70
N GLN A 137 1.59 -8.22 -0.68
CA GLN A 137 0.83 -7.44 0.29
C GLN A 137 0.60 -5.99 -0.18
N GLY A 138 -0.50 -5.40 0.26
CA GLY A 138 -0.94 -4.08 -0.18
C GLY A 138 -0.38 -2.90 0.62
N CYS A 139 0.46 -3.10 1.64
CA CYS A 139 0.85 -2.04 2.59
C CYS A 139 2.06 -1.19 2.15
N PHE A 140 2.88 -1.68 1.23
CA PHE A 140 3.98 -0.96 0.60
C PHE A 140 4.10 -1.39 -0.87
N ASN A 141 4.00 -0.45 -1.76
CA ASN A 141 4.12 -0.64 -3.21
C ASN A 141 4.44 0.70 -3.89
N GLY A 142 4.82 0.67 -5.18
CA GLY A 142 5.17 1.87 -5.93
C GLY A 142 6.10 1.58 -7.08
N GLY A 143 6.91 2.57 -7.48
CA GLY A 143 7.90 2.48 -8.55
C GLY A 143 7.99 3.76 -9.36
N LYS A 144 8.39 3.66 -10.64
CA LYS A 144 8.38 4.81 -11.56
C LYS A 144 6.97 5.38 -11.64
N THR A 145 6.84 6.69 -11.50
CA THR A 145 5.54 7.35 -11.41
C THR A 145 4.64 7.06 -12.60
N ALA A 146 5.17 6.97 -13.81
CA ALA A 146 4.38 6.64 -15.00
C ALA A 146 3.71 5.26 -14.89
N SER A 147 4.46 4.25 -14.47
CA SER A 147 3.97 2.88 -14.27
C SER A 147 3.00 2.78 -13.09
N PHE A 148 3.27 3.52 -12.01
CA PHE A 148 2.39 3.55 -10.84
C PHE A 148 1.06 4.27 -11.13
N LYS A 149 1.05 5.36 -11.91
CA LYS A 149 -0.18 6.00 -12.41
C LYS A 149 -1.06 4.99 -13.17
N ARG A 150 -0.45 4.21 -14.07
CA ARG A 150 -1.17 3.17 -14.82
C ARG A 150 -1.77 2.10 -13.92
N LEU A 151 -1.01 1.65 -12.91
CA LEU A 151 -1.51 0.71 -11.90
C LEU A 151 -2.73 1.29 -11.18
N ILE A 152 -2.65 2.53 -10.68
CA ILE A 152 -3.74 3.21 -9.98
C ILE A 152 -5.00 3.27 -10.85
N GLN A 153 -4.87 3.71 -12.12
CA GLN A 153 -5.99 3.84 -13.04
C GLN A 153 -6.68 2.49 -13.31
N ILE A 154 -5.90 1.45 -13.59
CA ILE A 154 -6.44 0.12 -13.89
C ILE A 154 -7.09 -0.50 -12.66
N CYS A 155 -6.42 -0.45 -11.49
CA CYS A 155 -6.99 -1.00 -10.26
C CYS A 155 -8.25 -0.25 -9.85
N ASN A 156 -8.31 1.08 -10.02
CA ASN A 156 -9.52 1.85 -9.77
C ASN A 156 -10.65 1.46 -10.72
N MET A 157 -10.37 1.35 -12.01
CA MET A 157 -11.37 0.95 -13.02
C MET A 157 -11.98 -0.41 -12.67
N MET A 158 -11.16 -1.39 -12.30
CA MET A 158 -11.62 -2.72 -11.89
C MET A 158 -12.46 -2.65 -10.60
N THR A 159 -12.00 -1.91 -9.59
CA THR A 159 -12.73 -1.72 -8.33
C THR A 159 -14.12 -1.13 -8.58
N MET A 160 -14.20 -0.06 -9.37
CA MET A 160 -15.47 0.60 -9.66
C MET A 160 -16.41 -0.27 -10.50
N ALA A 161 -15.88 -1.07 -11.42
CA ALA A 161 -16.66 -2.00 -12.22
C ALA A 161 -17.27 -3.13 -11.36
N ASP A 162 -16.53 -3.62 -10.36
CA ASP A 162 -17.04 -4.63 -9.43
C ASP A 162 -18.07 -4.04 -8.45
N LEU A 163 -17.83 -2.84 -7.94
CA LEU A 163 -18.79 -2.14 -7.07
C LEU A 163 -20.13 -1.89 -7.77
N LYS A 164 -20.14 -1.55 -9.08
CA LYS A 164 -21.38 -1.43 -9.87
C LYS A 164 -22.18 -2.74 -9.94
N LYS A 165 -21.53 -3.88 -9.73
CA LYS A 165 -22.16 -5.21 -9.65
C LYS A 165 -22.44 -5.65 -8.21
N ASN A 166 -22.32 -4.74 -7.22
CA ASN A 166 -22.39 -5.05 -5.78
C ASN A 166 -21.37 -6.14 -5.36
N LEU A 167 -20.21 -6.20 -6.01
CA LEU A 167 -19.18 -7.15 -5.71
C LEU A 167 -18.03 -6.46 -4.98
N ILE A 168 -17.70 -6.94 -3.78
CA ILE A 168 -16.53 -6.56 -3.01
C ILE A 168 -15.52 -7.69 -3.14
N ALA A 169 -14.33 -7.40 -3.68
CA ALA A 169 -13.27 -8.39 -3.85
C ALA A 169 -12.81 -8.96 -2.50
N LYS A 170 -12.38 -10.22 -2.48
CA LYS A 170 -12.11 -11.03 -1.28
C LYS A 170 -11.16 -10.35 -0.29
N VAL A 171 -10.09 -9.71 -0.79
CA VAL A 171 -9.12 -8.96 0.02
C VAL A 171 -9.05 -7.51 -0.47
N HIS A 172 -10.23 -6.94 -0.75
CA HIS A 172 -10.44 -5.54 -1.12
C HIS A 172 -9.45 -5.06 -2.20
N ASP A 173 -8.77 -3.92 -1.95
CA ASP A 173 -7.78 -3.32 -2.84
C ASP A 173 -6.59 -4.25 -3.17
N GLU A 174 -6.17 -5.10 -2.22
CA GLU A 174 -5.08 -6.05 -2.43
C GLU A 174 -5.41 -7.11 -3.48
N SER A 175 -6.68 -7.46 -3.67
CA SER A 175 -7.12 -8.37 -4.74
C SER A 175 -6.83 -7.80 -6.12
N TYR A 176 -7.12 -6.52 -6.35
CA TYR A 176 -6.86 -5.83 -7.61
C TYR A 176 -5.36 -5.61 -7.84
N LEU A 177 -4.62 -5.26 -6.78
CA LEU A 177 -3.16 -5.14 -6.83
C LEU A 177 -2.52 -6.46 -7.25
N ASN A 178 -2.91 -7.58 -6.63
CA ASN A 178 -2.40 -8.91 -6.96
C ASN A 178 -2.74 -9.34 -8.39
N TYR A 179 -3.95 -9.03 -8.85
CA TYR A 179 -4.32 -9.25 -10.25
C TYR A 179 -3.44 -8.45 -11.20
N TYR A 180 -3.24 -7.16 -10.93
CA TYR A 180 -2.37 -6.31 -11.75
C TYR A 180 -0.94 -6.84 -11.79
N TYR A 181 -0.37 -7.18 -10.64
CA TYR A 181 1.00 -7.72 -10.52
C TYR A 181 1.16 -9.11 -11.11
N TYR A 182 0.10 -9.88 -11.19
CA TYR A 182 0.14 -11.17 -11.88
C TYR A 182 0.51 -11.02 -13.36
N TYR A 183 -0.02 -9.98 -14.02
CA TYR A 183 0.23 -9.70 -15.44
C TYR A 183 1.37 -8.70 -15.67
N ASN A 184 1.70 -7.86 -14.69
CA ASN A 184 2.73 -6.83 -14.76
C ASN A 184 3.70 -7.03 -13.60
N LYS A 185 4.59 -8.04 -13.74
CA LYS A 185 5.48 -8.48 -12.66
C LYS A 185 6.34 -7.34 -12.11
N PRO A 186 6.19 -6.97 -10.83
CA PRO A 186 7.06 -5.99 -10.19
C PRO A 186 8.40 -6.60 -9.80
N LEU A 187 9.38 -5.75 -9.43
CA LEU A 187 10.52 -6.18 -8.63
C LEU A 187 9.99 -6.74 -7.31
N LEU A 188 10.36 -7.99 -7.05
CA LEU A 188 9.97 -8.67 -5.82
C LEU A 188 10.89 -8.23 -4.67
N LEU A 189 10.33 -7.55 -3.70
CA LEU A 189 10.99 -7.29 -2.43
C LEU A 189 10.58 -8.36 -1.41
N SER A 190 11.52 -8.75 -0.54
CA SER A 190 11.24 -9.71 0.54
C SER A 190 10.28 -9.12 1.58
N GLU A 191 9.71 -9.96 2.42
CA GLU A 191 8.86 -9.57 3.54
C GLU A 191 9.54 -8.64 4.55
N LEU A 192 10.86 -8.55 4.53
CA LEU A 192 11.64 -7.65 5.38
C LEU A 192 11.34 -6.15 5.08
N TYR A 193 10.81 -5.87 3.91
CA TYR A 193 10.34 -4.52 3.52
C TYR A 193 8.93 -4.20 4.02
N SER A 194 8.29 -5.10 4.78
CA SER A 194 7.06 -4.80 5.52
C SER A 194 6.77 -5.87 6.58
N TRP A 195 7.73 -6.05 7.47
CA TRP A 195 7.68 -7.02 8.56
C TRP A 195 6.57 -6.68 9.56
N PRO A 196 5.61 -7.57 9.83
CA PRO A 196 4.57 -7.31 10.82
C PRO A 196 5.14 -7.35 12.23
N GLU A 197 4.96 -6.28 13.01
CA GLU A 197 5.42 -6.19 14.42
C GLU A 197 4.91 -7.36 15.28
N LYS A 198 3.70 -7.85 14.99
CA LYS A 198 3.10 -8.99 15.71
C LYS A 198 3.87 -10.32 15.56
N TYR A 199 4.75 -10.44 14.58
CA TYR A 199 5.59 -11.62 14.39
C TYR A 199 6.86 -11.61 15.27
N GLY A 200 7.01 -10.58 16.09
CA GLY A 200 8.16 -10.39 16.96
C GLY A 200 9.31 -9.65 16.28
N GLU A 201 10.38 -9.51 17.02
CA GLU A 201 11.58 -8.80 16.59
C GLU A 201 12.27 -9.53 15.43
N ASN A 202 12.70 -8.77 14.43
CA ASN A 202 13.53 -9.26 13.33
C ASN A 202 14.61 -8.22 13.03
N LYS A 203 15.85 -8.54 13.37
CA LYS A 203 17.00 -7.66 13.18
C LYS A 203 17.29 -7.31 11.72
N ASP A 204 16.78 -8.09 10.77
CA ASP A 204 16.99 -7.88 9.34
C ASP A 204 15.85 -7.09 8.69
N ALA A 205 14.75 -6.84 9.41
CA ALA A 205 13.65 -6.01 8.93
C ALA A 205 14.16 -4.62 8.52
N LYS A 206 13.67 -4.13 7.39
CA LYS A 206 13.93 -2.78 6.88
C LYS A 206 12.77 -1.84 7.16
N ILE A 207 11.55 -2.36 7.06
CA ILE A 207 10.32 -1.64 7.36
C ILE A 207 9.47 -2.52 8.29
N ILE A 208 9.05 -1.96 9.40
CA ILE A 208 8.14 -2.61 10.35
C ILE A 208 6.74 -2.05 10.17
N MET A 209 5.77 -2.94 10.02
CA MET A 209 4.34 -2.61 10.05
C MET A 209 3.84 -2.73 11.48
N ARG A 210 3.68 -1.60 12.17
CA ARG A 210 3.25 -1.56 13.57
C ARG A 210 1.90 -2.23 13.75
N ASP A 211 1.77 -2.96 14.84
CA ASP A 211 0.54 -3.66 15.18
C ASP A 211 -0.52 -2.69 15.70
N LYS A 212 -1.56 -2.50 14.90
CA LYS A 212 -2.68 -1.61 15.22
C LYS A 212 -3.50 -2.13 16.39
N GLU A 213 -3.53 -3.45 16.61
CA GLU A 213 -4.33 -4.09 17.66
C GLU A 213 -3.76 -3.83 19.07
N ARG A 214 -2.48 -3.46 19.16
CA ARG A 214 -1.85 -3.03 20.40
C ARG A 214 -2.21 -1.60 20.82
N GLU A 215 -2.81 -0.83 19.95
CA GLU A 215 -3.22 0.54 20.23
C GLU A 215 -4.60 0.54 20.92
N SER A 216 -4.69 1.13 22.10
CA SER A 216 -5.91 1.15 22.94
C SER A 216 -7.15 1.71 22.24
N TRP A 217 -6.98 2.56 21.21
CA TRP A 217 -8.05 3.17 20.43
C TRP A 217 -8.57 2.28 19.28
N TYR A 218 -7.82 1.24 18.88
CA TYR A 218 -8.17 0.44 17.69
C TYR A 218 -9.46 -0.40 17.88
N GLY A 219 -9.70 -0.90 19.07
CA GLY A 219 -10.91 -1.65 19.40
C GLY A 219 -12.22 -0.85 19.20
N ASN A 220 -12.14 0.49 19.25
CA ASN A 220 -13.28 1.38 19.07
C ASN A 220 -13.64 1.64 17.60
N ILE A 221 -12.75 1.29 16.65
CA ILE A 221 -12.99 1.46 15.20
C ILE A 221 -13.73 0.26 14.60
N LYS A 222 -13.59 -0.91 15.22
CA LYS A 222 -14.23 -2.15 14.74
C LYS A 222 -15.71 -2.28 15.14
N LYS A 223 -16.19 -1.38 15.98
CA LYS A 223 -17.61 -1.26 16.35
C LYS A 223 -18.29 -0.20 15.49
#